data_e6f3c4553c7e20bdc49b7e7db8d7ce90
#
_entry.id   e6f3c4553c7e20bdc49b7e7db8d7ce90
#
_cell.length_a   1.000
_cell.length_b   1.000
_cell.length_c   1.000
_cell.angle_alpha   90.00
_cell.angle_beta   90.00
_cell.angle_gamma   90.00
#
_symmetry.space_group_name_H-M   'P 1'
#
loop_
_entity.id
_entity.type
_entity.pdbx_description
1 polymer ?
#
loop_
_entity_poly.entity_id
_entity_poly.type
_entity_poly.pdbx_seq_one_letter_code
_entity_poly.pdbx_strand_id
1 'polypeptide(L)'
;MKIAIVGASGAGLYLALFIKKNHPEFAVTLFDKNEKIGRKLLATGNGHANVLNMKTGPEHFNHPSFVAPYLNYYPFGECQGQLASEGIVLKNDGDLLYPLSFSAPSYVSFLGKLLKKEAVEIKLGVKVSDYVAKEKVTLYTDKGEETYDFVVFATGGCSQAKLGSDGSLFPVFKKHGYKVVEPRPGLCPIRTVEKTKALSGQRHEAKVTVTIKGIVAREEEGEVLFKDDGLSGIVIFNIASFINHLDDQQDVSIYLDLFPKVTLTALTMDLFASMKTNPDFFMDAYLTEPLKEYILRYAGVRLDGKVDKGVCFKIAKVMKQLPFRFKETYGFDNSQVTIGGISVENVGEKLRSKIENNVAFAGEVLDVDGLCGGHNLTWCLVSALAIAESF
;
A
#
# COMPACT_ATOMS: atom_id res chain seq x y z
N MET A 1 5.67 30.90 15.38
CA MET A 1 5.46 30.64 13.93
C MET A 1 4.04 30.17 13.72
N LYS A 2 3.42 30.51 12.57
CA LYS A 2 2.09 30.03 12.17
C LYS A 2 2.26 28.99 11.03
N ILE A 3 1.89 27.75 11.28
CA ILE A 3 2.10 26.63 10.34
C ILE A 3 0.76 26.07 9.90
N ALA A 4 0.58 25.86 8.59
CA ALA A 4 -0.53 25.09 8.06
C ALA A 4 -0.07 23.70 7.63
N ILE A 5 -0.90 22.71 7.91
CA ILE A 5 -0.76 21.34 7.41
C ILE A 5 -2.01 21.03 6.59
N VAL A 6 -1.82 20.64 5.33
CA VAL A 6 -2.91 20.32 4.43
C VAL A 6 -3.02 18.80 4.27
N GLY A 7 -4.07 18.23 4.83
CA GLY A 7 -4.35 16.79 4.90
C GLY A 7 -4.32 16.25 6.33
N ALA A 8 -5.47 15.87 6.87
CA ALA A 8 -5.65 15.36 8.24
C ALA A 8 -5.79 13.83 8.26
N SER A 9 -4.83 13.12 7.65
CA SER A 9 -4.72 11.66 7.73
C SER A 9 -3.33 11.26 8.25
N GLY A 10 -2.83 10.06 8.02
CA GLY A 10 -1.62 9.50 8.63
C GLY A 10 -0.52 10.53 8.89
N ALA A 11 0.16 11.02 7.85
CA ALA A 11 1.29 11.94 8.01
C ALA A 11 0.91 13.29 8.66
N GLY A 12 -0.22 13.89 8.25
CA GLY A 12 -0.63 15.20 8.78
C GLY A 12 -1.00 15.19 10.26
N LEU A 13 -1.66 14.10 10.74
CA LEU A 13 -2.01 13.94 12.16
C LEU A 13 -0.75 13.82 13.03
N TYR A 14 0.21 12.97 12.63
CA TYR A 14 1.49 12.81 13.32
C TYR A 14 2.30 14.11 13.30
N LEU A 15 2.37 14.76 12.14
CA LEU A 15 3.12 16.00 11.99
C LEU A 15 2.58 17.10 12.92
N ALA A 16 1.26 17.30 12.95
CA ALA A 16 0.65 18.29 13.83
C ALA A 16 0.96 18.00 15.31
N LEU A 17 0.91 16.75 15.72
CA LEU A 17 1.23 16.32 17.07
C LEU A 17 2.69 16.61 17.43
N PHE A 18 3.64 16.18 16.58
CA PHE A 18 5.07 16.32 16.87
C PHE A 18 5.57 17.76 16.74
N ILE A 19 5.01 18.59 15.86
CA ILE A 19 5.31 20.03 15.84
C ILE A 19 4.89 20.66 17.17
N LYS A 20 3.70 20.35 17.66
CA LYS A 20 3.22 20.93 18.94
C LYS A 20 3.98 20.41 20.15
N LYS A 21 4.47 19.18 20.11
CA LYS A 21 5.34 18.60 21.13
C LYS A 21 6.69 19.33 21.20
N ASN A 22 7.32 19.55 20.05
CA ASN A 22 8.64 20.17 19.96
C ASN A 22 8.56 21.69 20.14
N HIS A 23 7.47 22.31 19.69
CA HIS A 23 7.25 23.76 19.64
C HIS A 23 5.84 24.12 20.14
N PRO A 24 5.58 24.02 21.46
CA PRO A 24 4.26 24.32 22.03
C PRO A 24 3.75 25.75 21.72
N GLU A 25 4.66 26.66 21.48
CA GLU A 25 4.40 28.08 21.14
C GLU A 25 3.93 28.29 19.69
N PHE A 26 4.09 27.34 18.80
CA PHE A 26 3.66 27.47 17.40
C PHE A 26 2.15 27.37 17.27
N ALA A 27 1.57 28.22 16.43
CA ALA A 27 0.17 28.08 16.02
C ALA A 27 0.10 27.09 14.84
N VAL A 28 -0.51 25.93 15.06
CA VAL A 28 -0.66 24.88 14.04
C VAL A 28 -2.11 24.78 13.64
N THR A 29 -2.39 24.90 12.33
CA THR A 29 -3.71 24.70 11.72
C THR A 29 -3.65 23.52 10.79
N LEU A 30 -4.53 22.54 10.99
CA LEU A 30 -4.66 21.33 10.19
C LEU A 30 -5.92 21.39 9.32
N PHE A 31 -5.76 21.36 8.00
CA PHE A 31 -6.84 21.42 7.03
C PHE A 31 -7.20 20.04 6.49
N ASP A 32 -8.47 19.75 6.33
CA ASP A 32 -8.93 18.63 5.52
C ASP A 32 -10.25 18.98 4.80
N LYS A 33 -10.38 18.55 3.55
CA LYS A 33 -11.62 18.69 2.78
C LYS A 33 -12.75 17.78 3.25
N ASN A 34 -12.42 16.71 3.98
CA ASN A 34 -13.40 15.82 4.60
C ASN A 34 -13.93 16.39 5.90
N GLU A 35 -15.14 15.95 6.29
CA GLU A 35 -15.80 16.30 7.54
C GLU A 35 -15.25 15.55 8.77
N LYS A 36 -14.27 14.65 8.58
CA LYS A 36 -13.67 13.83 9.64
C LYS A 36 -12.18 13.62 9.38
N ILE A 37 -11.37 13.67 10.44
CA ILE A 37 -9.95 13.33 10.39
C ILE A 37 -9.74 11.84 10.13
N GLY A 38 -8.58 11.49 9.59
CA GLY A 38 -8.09 10.11 9.53
C GLY A 38 -8.88 9.17 8.62
N ARG A 39 -9.68 9.66 7.65
CA ARG A 39 -10.55 8.80 6.84
C ARG A 39 -9.81 7.66 6.16
N LYS A 40 -8.64 7.92 5.56
CA LYS A 40 -7.83 6.86 4.94
C LYS A 40 -7.22 5.94 5.99
N LEU A 41 -6.81 6.47 7.15
CA LEU A 41 -6.27 5.68 8.27
C LEU A 41 -7.30 4.68 8.81
N LEU A 42 -8.60 5.05 8.82
CA LEU A 42 -9.70 4.15 9.23
C LEU A 42 -9.80 2.88 8.36
N ALA A 43 -9.37 2.94 7.09
CA ALA A 43 -9.43 1.81 6.16
C ALA A 43 -8.19 0.91 6.20
N THR A 44 -7.12 1.31 6.90
CA THR A 44 -5.87 0.56 6.96
C THR A 44 -5.95 -0.65 7.87
N GLY A 45 -5.17 -1.70 7.58
CA GLY A 45 -5.13 -2.92 8.38
C GLY A 45 -6.51 -3.56 8.58
N ASN A 46 -7.35 -3.59 7.56
CA ASN A 46 -8.74 -4.06 7.63
C ASN A 46 -9.56 -3.40 8.76
N GLY A 47 -9.33 -2.10 9.02
CA GLY A 47 -10.00 -1.36 10.09
C GLY A 47 -9.31 -1.45 11.46
N HIS A 48 -8.11 -2.01 11.53
CA HIS A 48 -7.34 -2.13 12.77
C HIS A 48 -6.17 -1.15 12.88
N ALA A 49 -5.79 -0.46 11.79
CA ALA A 49 -4.66 0.48 11.67
C ALA A 49 -3.30 -0.17 12.02
N ASN A 50 -2.65 -0.81 11.06
CA ASN A 50 -1.28 -1.34 11.20
C ASN A 50 -0.26 -0.19 11.16
N VAL A 51 -0.05 0.45 12.31
CA VAL A 51 0.68 1.72 12.46
C VAL A 51 2.16 1.61 12.07
N LEU A 52 2.82 0.51 12.44
CA LEU A 52 4.24 0.25 12.20
C LEU A 52 4.47 -1.21 11.76
N ASN A 53 5.62 -1.43 11.13
CA ASN A 53 6.15 -2.77 10.91
C ASN A 53 7.60 -2.84 11.42
N MET A 54 7.92 -3.83 12.26
CA MET A 54 9.24 -4.00 12.88
C MET A 54 10.36 -4.25 11.86
N LYS A 55 10.00 -4.79 10.69
CA LYS A 55 10.93 -5.13 9.61
C LYS A 55 11.00 -4.07 8.51
N THR A 56 10.46 -2.87 8.75
CA THR A 56 10.56 -1.83 7.73
C THR A 56 12.01 -1.44 7.49
N GLY A 57 12.48 -1.65 6.27
CA GLY A 57 13.77 -1.24 5.77
C GLY A 57 13.64 -0.53 4.42
N PRO A 58 14.71 0.12 3.94
CA PRO A 58 14.69 0.86 2.66
C PRO A 58 14.29 -0.01 1.46
N GLU A 59 14.64 -1.30 1.49
CA GLU A 59 14.35 -2.29 0.45
C GLU A 59 12.86 -2.52 0.19
N HIS A 60 12.00 -2.09 1.11
CA HIS A 60 10.55 -2.18 0.96
C HIS A 60 9.94 -1.03 0.16
N PHE A 61 10.73 -0.04 -0.26
CA PHE A 61 10.25 1.16 -0.95
C PHE A 61 10.82 1.29 -2.37
N ASN A 62 10.09 2.00 -3.23
CA ASN A 62 10.50 2.28 -4.60
C ASN A 62 11.77 3.14 -4.71
N HIS A 63 12.06 4.00 -3.72
CA HIS A 63 13.26 4.85 -3.64
C HIS A 63 14.13 4.51 -2.42
N PRO A 64 14.77 3.32 -2.35
CA PRO A 64 15.47 2.86 -1.16
C PRO A 64 16.59 3.81 -0.71
N SER A 65 17.38 4.37 -1.64
CA SER A 65 18.47 5.30 -1.31
C SER A 65 17.97 6.63 -0.75
N PHE A 66 16.77 7.08 -1.15
CA PHE A 66 16.15 8.29 -0.62
C PHE A 66 15.57 8.06 0.77
N VAL A 67 14.93 6.92 1.00
CA VAL A 67 14.26 6.61 2.27
C VAL A 67 15.25 6.20 3.35
N ALA A 68 16.38 5.58 2.99
CA ALA A 68 17.36 5.03 3.93
C ALA A 68 17.85 6.01 5.01
N PRO A 69 18.25 7.27 4.71
CA PRO A 69 18.70 8.21 5.73
C PRO A 69 17.64 8.47 6.81
N TYR A 70 16.37 8.55 6.41
CA TYR A 70 15.26 8.79 7.32
C TYR A 70 14.96 7.58 8.20
N LEU A 71 14.90 6.36 7.63
CA LEU A 71 14.67 5.14 8.39
C LEU A 71 15.84 4.81 9.32
N ASN A 72 17.08 5.14 8.94
CA ASN A 72 18.25 4.96 9.78
C ASN A 72 18.25 5.96 10.97
N TYR A 73 17.77 7.17 10.75
CA TYR A 73 17.66 8.18 11.80
C TYR A 73 16.47 7.93 12.74
N TYR A 74 15.36 7.41 12.19
CA TYR A 74 14.17 7.01 12.95
C TYR A 74 13.94 5.49 12.82
N PRO A 75 14.83 4.65 13.43
CA PRO A 75 14.63 3.20 13.42
C PRO A 75 13.36 2.83 14.18
N PHE A 76 12.91 1.60 14.01
CA PHE A 76 11.68 1.08 14.61
C PHE A 76 11.52 1.46 16.10
N GLY A 77 12.57 1.23 16.92
CA GLY A 77 12.53 1.55 18.36
C GLY A 77 12.30 3.03 18.66
N GLU A 78 12.90 3.92 17.86
CA GLU A 78 12.69 5.36 17.97
C GLU A 78 11.26 5.74 17.59
N CYS A 79 10.74 5.23 16.45
CA CYS A 79 9.36 5.44 16.04
C CYS A 79 8.36 4.99 17.11
N GLN A 80 8.57 3.80 17.70
CA GLN A 80 7.75 3.28 18.77
C GLN A 80 7.85 4.14 20.05
N GLY A 81 9.06 4.57 20.40
CA GLY A 81 9.32 5.46 21.54
C GLY A 81 8.62 6.82 21.40
N GLN A 82 8.68 7.43 20.23
CA GLN A 82 7.99 8.70 19.93
C GLN A 82 6.47 8.56 20.07
N LEU A 83 5.88 7.48 19.59
CA LEU A 83 4.44 7.23 19.77
C LEU A 83 4.08 6.93 21.24
N ALA A 84 4.91 6.16 21.94
CA ALA A 84 4.67 5.82 23.34
C ALA A 84 4.75 7.06 24.26
N SER A 85 5.62 8.03 23.96
CA SER A 85 5.71 9.28 24.72
C SER A 85 4.45 10.15 24.64
N GLU A 86 3.64 9.95 23.59
CA GLU A 86 2.31 10.56 23.42
C GLU A 86 1.17 9.69 24.01
N GLY A 87 1.50 8.61 24.72
CA GLY A 87 0.53 7.70 25.29
C GLY A 87 -0.11 6.76 24.27
N ILE A 88 0.47 6.64 23.06
CA ILE A 88 0.03 5.70 22.04
C ILE A 88 0.63 4.34 22.34
N VAL A 89 -0.21 3.43 22.83
CA VAL A 89 0.18 2.06 23.19
C VAL A 89 -0.14 1.12 22.03
N LEU A 90 0.89 0.39 21.59
CA LEU A 90 0.79 -0.57 20.48
C LEU A 90 0.94 -2.00 20.96
N LYS A 91 0.37 -2.95 20.21
CA LYS A 91 0.57 -4.39 20.35
C LYS A 91 1.08 -5.00 19.07
N ASN A 92 1.87 -6.05 19.20
CA ASN A 92 2.38 -6.81 18.06
C ASN A 92 1.35 -7.86 17.58
N ASP A 93 1.30 -8.04 16.27
CA ASP A 93 0.70 -9.19 15.61
C ASP A 93 1.66 -9.60 14.47
N GLY A 94 2.48 -10.62 14.73
CA GLY A 94 3.66 -10.90 13.91
C GLY A 94 4.63 -9.71 13.91
N ASP A 95 5.01 -9.26 12.72
CA ASP A 95 5.88 -8.11 12.52
C ASP A 95 5.14 -6.76 12.51
N LEU A 96 3.81 -6.79 12.54
CA LEU A 96 2.96 -5.61 12.48
C LEU A 96 2.59 -5.10 13.88
N LEU A 97 2.53 -3.78 14.03
CA LEU A 97 2.07 -3.14 15.25
C LEU A 97 0.74 -2.44 15.02
N TYR A 98 -0.19 -2.74 15.89
CA TYR A 98 -1.53 -2.18 15.92
C TYR A 98 -1.77 -1.40 17.22
N PRO A 99 -2.68 -0.42 17.24
CA PRO A 99 -3.15 0.13 18.51
C PRO A 99 -3.59 -0.99 19.46
N LEU A 100 -3.32 -0.86 20.74
CA LEU A 100 -3.70 -1.88 21.74
C LEU A 100 -5.20 -2.20 21.69
N SER A 101 -6.04 -1.20 21.36
CA SER A 101 -7.48 -1.36 21.16
C SER A 101 -7.86 -2.22 19.94
N PHE A 102 -6.92 -2.48 19.04
CA PHE A 102 -7.12 -3.16 17.76
C PHE A 102 -8.25 -2.55 16.92
N SER A 103 -8.40 -1.23 16.97
CA SER A 103 -9.50 -0.47 16.37
C SER A 103 -8.99 0.84 15.77
N ALA A 104 -9.04 0.96 14.44
CA ALA A 104 -8.71 2.20 13.75
C ALA A 104 -9.62 3.39 14.17
N PRO A 105 -10.94 3.23 14.34
CA PRO A 105 -11.78 4.29 14.87
C PRO A 105 -11.36 4.79 16.25
N SER A 106 -11.03 3.89 17.18
CA SER A 106 -10.55 4.25 18.53
C SER A 106 -9.21 4.99 18.45
N TYR A 107 -8.31 4.53 17.58
CA TYR A 107 -7.03 5.15 17.36
C TYR A 107 -7.13 6.57 16.79
N VAL A 108 -7.92 6.77 15.74
CA VAL A 108 -8.17 8.09 15.14
C VAL A 108 -8.85 9.04 16.14
N SER A 109 -9.81 8.55 16.93
CA SER A 109 -10.46 9.32 18.00
C SER A 109 -9.44 9.77 19.05
N PHE A 110 -8.51 8.89 19.44
CA PHE A 110 -7.46 9.21 20.39
C PHE A 110 -6.51 10.28 19.85
N LEU A 111 -6.03 10.14 18.61
CA LEU A 111 -5.21 11.17 17.96
C LEU A 111 -5.93 12.53 17.93
N GLY A 112 -7.22 12.56 17.58
CA GLY A 112 -8.00 13.79 17.58
C GLY A 112 -8.10 14.46 18.96
N LYS A 113 -8.18 13.67 20.04
CA LYS A 113 -8.16 14.18 21.41
C LYS A 113 -6.79 14.73 21.79
N LEU A 114 -5.70 14.07 21.39
CA LEU A 114 -4.33 14.57 21.58
C LEU A 114 -4.14 15.93 20.90
N LEU A 115 -4.50 16.02 19.60
CA LEU A 115 -4.39 17.29 18.86
C LEU A 115 -5.18 18.42 19.49
N LYS A 116 -6.39 18.13 20.00
CA LYS A 116 -7.20 19.11 20.73
C LYS A 116 -6.52 19.55 22.05
N LYS A 117 -5.95 18.60 22.79
CA LYS A 117 -5.18 18.89 24.04
C LYS A 117 -4.01 19.80 23.75
N GLU A 118 -3.29 19.57 22.64
CA GLU A 118 -2.14 20.37 22.20
C GLU A 118 -2.56 21.68 21.47
N ALA A 119 -3.84 22.06 21.53
CA ALA A 119 -4.38 23.27 20.92
C ALA A 119 -4.10 23.41 19.41
N VAL A 120 -4.13 22.29 18.67
CA VAL A 120 -4.10 22.31 17.21
C VAL A 120 -5.46 22.76 16.71
N GLU A 121 -5.49 23.79 15.86
CA GLU A 121 -6.70 24.20 15.15
C GLU A 121 -7.00 23.22 14.02
N ILE A 122 -8.18 22.59 14.02
CA ILE A 122 -8.57 21.61 12.99
C ILE A 122 -9.73 22.17 12.17
N LYS A 123 -9.50 22.39 10.87
CA LYS A 123 -10.47 22.92 9.90
C LYS A 123 -10.89 21.80 8.96
N LEU A 124 -12.03 21.19 9.24
CA LEU A 124 -12.65 20.13 8.40
C LEU A 124 -13.68 20.71 7.44
N GLY A 125 -13.93 20.00 6.33
CA GLY A 125 -14.79 20.48 5.27
C GLY A 125 -14.22 21.73 4.58
N VAL A 126 -12.90 21.91 4.59
CA VAL A 126 -12.20 23.04 3.98
C VAL A 126 -11.25 22.53 2.91
N LYS A 127 -11.58 22.82 1.65
CA LYS A 127 -10.77 22.39 0.51
C LYS A 127 -9.75 23.46 0.13
N VAL A 128 -8.47 23.15 0.27
CA VAL A 128 -7.40 23.95 -0.33
C VAL A 128 -7.35 23.65 -1.82
N SER A 129 -7.41 24.69 -2.65
CA SER A 129 -7.46 24.59 -4.10
C SER A 129 -6.23 25.13 -4.81
N ASP A 130 -5.51 26.06 -4.21
CA ASP A 130 -4.27 26.67 -4.73
C ASP A 130 -3.49 27.29 -3.56
N TYR A 131 -2.27 27.74 -3.82
CA TYR A 131 -1.47 28.53 -2.88
C TYR A 131 -0.50 29.47 -3.61
N VAL A 132 0.05 30.42 -2.88
CA VAL A 132 1.14 31.28 -3.36
C VAL A 132 2.20 31.36 -2.25
N ALA A 133 3.41 30.92 -2.53
CA ALA A 133 4.55 31.00 -1.63
C ALA A 133 5.44 32.20 -1.99
N LYS A 134 5.61 33.11 -1.02
CA LYS A 134 6.53 34.27 -1.05
C LYS A 134 7.27 34.30 0.29
N GLU A 135 7.38 35.45 0.98
CA GLU A 135 7.85 35.50 2.36
C GLU A 135 6.99 34.71 3.32
N LYS A 136 5.68 34.64 3.02
CA LYS A 136 4.70 33.79 3.66
C LYS A 136 3.94 33.00 2.59
N VAL A 137 3.23 31.96 3.02
CA VAL A 137 2.38 31.15 2.12
C VAL A 137 0.93 31.53 2.34
N THR A 138 0.27 31.97 1.27
CA THR A 138 -1.19 32.17 1.26
C THR A 138 -1.86 30.95 0.66
N LEU A 139 -2.73 30.30 1.42
CA LEU A 139 -3.59 29.21 0.96
C LEU A 139 -4.92 29.76 0.46
N TYR A 140 -5.34 29.30 -0.70
CA TYR A 140 -6.67 29.58 -1.26
C TYR A 140 -7.60 28.40 -0.99
N THR A 141 -8.67 28.66 -0.26
CA THR A 141 -9.65 27.63 0.12
C THR A 141 -11.04 28.00 -0.38
N ASP A 142 -11.96 27.03 -0.35
CA ASP A 142 -13.37 27.27 -0.61
C ASP A 142 -14.10 28.10 0.47
N LYS A 143 -13.40 28.47 1.54
CA LYS A 143 -13.88 29.34 2.66
C LYS A 143 -13.18 30.69 2.70
N GLY A 144 -12.24 30.97 1.78
CA GLY A 144 -11.45 32.21 1.75
C GLY A 144 -9.95 31.96 1.76
N GLU A 145 -9.19 33.01 1.97
CA GLU A 145 -7.73 33.00 1.95
C GLU A 145 -7.17 33.05 3.36
N GLU A 146 -6.08 32.30 3.61
CA GLU A 146 -5.37 32.31 4.88
C GLU A 146 -3.87 32.30 4.67
N THR A 147 -3.13 33.06 5.48
CA THR A 147 -1.68 33.22 5.36
C THR A 147 -0.95 32.59 6.53
N TYR A 148 0.13 31.88 6.23
CA TYR A 148 0.97 31.13 7.15
C TYR A 148 2.45 31.43 6.92
N ASP A 149 3.27 31.23 7.94
CA ASP A 149 4.73 31.37 7.82
C ASP A 149 5.32 30.16 7.08
N PHE A 150 4.70 28.98 7.23
CA PHE A 150 5.12 27.73 6.62
C PHE A 150 3.92 26.81 6.32
N VAL A 151 4.00 26.04 5.24
CA VAL A 151 2.96 25.09 4.85
C VAL A 151 3.56 23.71 4.59
N VAL A 152 2.92 22.66 5.12
CA VAL A 152 3.26 21.27 4.80
C VAL A 152 2.07 20.61 4.10
N PHE A 153 2.32 20.06 2.92
CA PHE A 153 1.35 19.27 2.20
C PHE A 153 1.49 17.78 2.58
N ALA A 154 0.43 17.24 3.20
CA ALA A 154 0.28 15.84 3.61
C ALA A 154 -0.99 15.24 2.95
N THR A 155 -1.23 15.61 1.70
CA THR A 155 -2.51 15.40 0.99
C THR A 155 -2.72 13.98 0.49
N GLY A 156 -1.71 13.11 0.61
CA GLY A 156 -1.74 11.77 0.03
C GLY A 156 -1.67 11.79 -1.49
N GLY A 157 -1.96 10.65 -2.11
CA GLY A 157 -1.95 10.47 -3.56
C GLY A 157 -3.36 10.47 -4.18
N CYS A 158 -3.64 9.45 -5.02
CA CYS A 158 -4.89 9.28 -5.76
C CYS A 158 -5.73 8.08 -5.28
N SER A 159 -5.20 7.26 -4.36
CA SER A 159 -5.82 6.00 -3.95
C SER A 159 -7.03 6.23 -3.05
N GLN A 160 -8.18 5.63 -3.42
CA GLN A 160 -9.44 5.74 -2.69
C GLN A 160 -9.92 7.20 -2.53
N ALA A 161 -10.16 7.88 -3.64
CA ALA A 161 -10.61 9.27 -3.69
C ALA A 161 -11.78 9.59 -2.75
N LYS A 162 -12.69 8.63 -2.53
CA LYS A 162 -13.81 8.72 -1.58
C LYS A 162 -13.36 8.91 -0.13
N LEU A 163 -12.12 8.54 0.20
CA LEU A 163 -11.52 8.73 1.52
C LEU A 163 -10.68 10.02 1.61
N GLY A 164 -10.59 10.78 0.52
CA GLY A 164 -9.94 12.09 0.49
C GLY A 164 -8.64 12.17 -0.33
N SER A 165 -8.09 11.05 -0.74
CA SER A 165 -6.86 10.98 -1.54
C SER A 165 -7.22 10.98 -3.03
N ASP A 166 -7.46 12.15 -3.62
CA ASP A 166 -7.95 12.33 -5.01
C ASP A 166 -6.94 12.96 -5.97
N GLY A 167 -5.73 13.28 -5.50
CA GLY A 167 -4.68 13.89 -6.31
C GLY A 167 -4.98 15.32 -6.79
N SER A 168 -6.01 15.97 -6.26
CA SER A 168 -6.48 17.27 -6.75
C SER A 168 -5.44 18.40 -6.70
N LEU A 169 -4.40 18.29 -5.87
CA LEU A 169 -3.31 19.26 -5.78
C LEU A 169 -2.11 18.95 -6.70
N PHE A 170 -2.01 17.79 -7.33
CA PHE A 170 -0.90 17.52 -8.26
C PHE A 170 -0.81 18.48 -9.45
N PRO A 171 -1.94 18.91 -10.09
CA PRO A 171 -1.88 19.97 -11.11
C PRO A 171 -1.37 21.30 -10.55
N VAL A 172 -1.70 21.65 -9.31
CA VAL A 172 -1.22 22.87 -8.64
C VAL A 172 0.30 22.78 -8.43
N PHE A 173 0.80 21.65 -7.91
CA PHE A 173 2.24 21.46 -7.74
C PHE A 173 3.00 21.53 -9.07
N LYS A 174 2.46 20.94 -10.15
CA LYS A 174 3.04 21.09 -11.50
C LYS A 174 3.14 22.55 -11.92
N LYS A 175 2.09 23.36 -11.67
CA LYS A 175 2.06 24.81 -11.94
C LYS A 175 3.13 25.58 -11.16
N HIS A 176 3.46 25.14 -9.93
CA HIS A 176 4.51 25.68 -9.08
C HIS A 176 5.92 25.18 -9.44
N GLY A 177 6.08 24.41 -10.53
CA GLY A 177 7.37 23.95 -11.02
C GLY A 177 7.84 22.61 -10.42
N TYR A 178 7.01 21.95 -9.61
CA TYR A 178 7.35 20.62 -9.11
C TYR A 178 7.21 19.55 -10.19
N LYS A 179 8.22 18.70 -10.31
CA LYS A 179 8.15 17.46 -11.09
C LYS A 179 7.20 16.50 -10.35
N VAL A 180 6.10 16.14 -10.99
CA VAL A 180 5.16 15.15 -10.49
C VAL A 180 5.26 13.91 -11.37
N VAL A 181 5.69 12.79 -10.76
CA VAL A 181 5.67 11.47 -11.40
C VAL A 181 4.19 11.06 -11.56
N GLU A 182 3.84 10.59 -12.76
CA GLU A 182 2.45 10.28 -13.08
C GLU A 182 1.87 9.24 -12.13
N PRO A 183 0.77 9.55 -11.43
CA PRO A 183 0.17 8.63 -10.49
C PRO A 183 -0.35 7.35 -11.15
N ARG A 184 -0.03 6.20 -10.55
CA ARG A 184 -0.55 4.87 -10.91
C ARG A 184 -1.07 4.16 -9.65
N PRO A 185 -2.06 3.25 -9.77
CA PRO A 185 -2.56 2.52 -8.60
C PRO A 185 -1.52 1.51 -8.10
N GLY A 186 -1.20 1.52 -6.81
CA GLY A 186 -0.33 0.56 -6.15
C GLY A 186 -1.09 -0.32 -5.15
N LEU A 187 -0.57 -1.51 -4.85
CA LEU A 187 -1.15 -2.46 -3.90
C LEU A 187 -2.64 -2.72 -4.17
N CYS A 188 -2.94 -3.25 -5.33
CA CYS A 188 -4.30 -3.50 -5.77
C CYS A 188 -4.45 -4.88 -6.43
N PRO A 189 -5.68 -5.38 -6.60
CA PRO A 189 -5.91 -6.60 -7.38
C PRO A 189 -5.51 -6.44 -8.85
N ILE A 190 -5.31 -7.58 -9.52
CA ILE A 190 -4.96 -7.68 -10.94
C ILE A 190 -6.13 -8.32 -11.69
N ARG A 191 -6.48 -7.79 -12.86
CA ARG A 191 -7.33 -8.45 -13.84
C ARG A 191 -6.50 -9.33 -14.74
N THR A 192 -7.04 -10.50 -15.08
CA THR A 192 -6.43 -11.47 -15.98
C THR A 192 -7.24 -11.59 -17.27
N VAL A 193 -6.60 -12.05 -18.34
CA VAL A 193 -7.30 -12.38 -19.59
C VAL A 193 -8.16 -13.63 -19.38
N GLU A 194 -7.65 -14.58 -18.59
CA GLU A 194 -8.35 -15.81 -18.24
C GLU A 194 -9.53 -15.50 -17.29
N LYS A 195 -10.65 -16.16 -17.54
CA LYS A 195 -11.85 -16.01 -16.70
C LYS A 195 -11.69 -16.78 -15.39
N THR A 196 -11.77 -16.09 -14.28
CA THR A 196 -11.58 -16.64 -12.92
C THR A 196 -12.88 -16.72 -12.11
N LYS A 197 -14.03 -16.37 -12.69
CA LYS A 197 -15.32 -16.32 -11.98
C LYS A 197 -15.67 -17.65 -11.27
N ALA A 198 -15.36 -18.80 -11.89
CA ALA A 198 -15.58 -20.09 -11.26
C ALA A 198 -14.72 -20.32 -9.99
N LEU A 199 -13.64 -19.55 -9.82
CA LEU A 199 -12.73 -19.59 -8.68
C LEU A 199 -12.99 -18.47 -7.67
N SER A 200 -13.98 -17.63 -7.90
CA SER A 200 -14.23 -16.46 -7.06
C SER A 200 -14.39 -16.85 -5.58
N GLY A 201 -13.64 -16.15 -4.71
CA GLY A 201 -13.61 -16.42 -3.28
C GLY A 201 -12.67 -17.54 -2.84
N GLN A 202 -12.13 -18.35 -3.76
CA GLN A 202 -11.13 -19.37 -3.41
C GLN A 202 -9.83 -18.70 -2.98
N ARG A 203 -9.15 -19.31 -2.01
CA ARG A 203 -7.83 -18.91 -1.49
C ARG A 203 -6.89 -20.09 -1.55
N HIS A 204 -5.63 -19.82 -1.89
CA HIS A 204 -4.60 -20.85 -1.89
C HIS A 204 -3.23 -20.25 -1.66
N GLU A 205 -2.42 -20.88 -0.83
CA GLU A 205 -0.99 -20.55 -0.72
C GLU A 205 -0.28 -20.94 -2.02
N ALA A 206 0.47 -20.03 -2.60
CA ALA A 206 1.17 -20.26 -3.85
C ALA A 206 2.49 -19.51 -3.92
N LYS A 207 3.43 -20.05 -4.69
CA LYS A 207 4.53 -19.25 -5.23
C LYS A 207 4.04 -18.61 -6.53
N VAL A 208 4.12 -17.30 -6.59
CA VAL A 208 3.72 -16.50 -7.74
C VAL A 208 4.95 -16.05 -8.49
N THR A 209 5.09 -16.46 -9.75
CA THR A 209 6.18 -16.07 -10.64
C THR A 209 5.63 -15.14 -11.73
N VAL A 210 6.22 -13.94 -11.85
CA VAL A 210 5.92 -12.99 -12.93
C VAL A 210 6.99 -13.10 -13.99
N THR A 211 6.56 -13.23 -15.23
CA THR A 211 7.47 -13.15 -16.39
C THR A 211 7.12 -11.97 -17.28
N ILE A 212 8.14 -11.34 -17.84
CA ILE A 212 8.02 -10.29 -18.85
C ILE A 212 8.71 -10.81 -20.10
N LYS A 213 7.98 -10.91 -21.21
CA LYS A 213 8.50 -11.48 -22.48
C LYS A 213 9.14 -12.87 -22.28
N GLY A 214 8.55 -13.69 -21.38
CA GLY A 214 9.02 -15.03 -21.06
C GLY A 214 10.20 -15.14 -20.08
N ILE A 215 10.77 -14.02 -19.64
CA ILE A 215 11.88 -13.98 -18.67
C ILE A 215 11.31 -13.73 -17.27
N VAL A 216 11.74 -14.53 -16.29
CA VAL A 216 11.34 -14.34 -14.89
C VAL A 216 11.84 -12.98 -14.38
N ALA A 217 10.91 -12.14 -13.94
CA ALA A 217 11.17 -10.79 -13.47
C ALA A 217 10.98 -10.65 -11.96
N ARG A 218 10.04 -11.40 -11.36
CA ARG A 218 9.77 -11.36 -9.92
C ARG A 218 9.15 -12.67 -9.45
N GLU A 219 9.45 -13.04 -8.21
CA GLU A 219 8.83 -14.18 -7.51
C GLU A 219 8.44 -13.76 -6.10
N GLU A 220 7.26 -14.20 -5.65
CA GLU A 220 6.78 -14.00 -4.27
C GLU A 220 6.00 -15.25 -3.81
N GLU A 221 5.96 -15.49 -2.49
CA GLU A 221 5.17 -16.57 -1.91
C GLU A 221 4.13 -16.01 -0.94
N GLY A 222 2.92 -16.56 -0.96
CA GLY A 222 1.85 -16.21 -0.04
C GLY A 222 0.47 -16.58 -0.56
N GLU A 223 -0.55 -16.16 0.20
CA GLU A 223 -1.94 -16.45 -0.14
C GLU A 223 -2.41 -15.64 -1.35
N VAL A 224 -2.92 -16.33 -2.36
CA VAL A 224 -3.63 -15.77 -3.51
C VAL A 224 -5.13 -15.95 -3.31
N LEU A 225 -5.89 -14.86 -3.47
CA LEU A 225 -7.34 -14.85 -3.49
C LEU A 225 -7.83 -14.68 -4.94
N PHE A 226 -8.61 -15.62 -5.42
CA PHE A 226 -9.25 -15.50 -6.73
C PHE A 226 -10.48 -14.60 -6.67
N LYS A 227 -10.59 -13.67 -7.62
CA LYS A 227 -11.75 -12.78 -7.82
C LYS A 227 -12.51 -13.21 -9.07
N ASP A 228 -13.64 -12.57 -9.35
CA ASP A 228 -14.48 -12.87 -10.53
C ASP A 228 -13.73 -12.72 -11.86
N ASP A 229 -12.81 -11.75 -11.91
CA ASP A 229 -12.10 -11.34 -13.13
C ASP A 229 -10.58 -11.23 -12.94
N GLY A 230 -10.01 -11.90 -11.92
CA GLY A 230 -8.58 -11.84 -11.68
C GLY A 230 -8.11 -12.38 -10.33
N LEU A 231 -7.00 -11.82 -9.85
CA LEU A 231 -6.27 -12.26 -8.67
C LEU A 231 -6.13 -11.12 -7.64
N SER A 232 -6.06 -11.49 -6.37
CA SER A 232 -5.93 -10.60 -5.22
C SER A 232 -5.11 -11.30 -4.12
N GLY A 233 -4.93 -10.65 -2.97
CA GLY A 233 -4.08 -11.10 -1.86
C GLY A 233 -2.81 -10.28 -1.75
N ILE A 234 -2.13 -10.36 -0.60
CA ILE A 234 -0.96 -9.52 -0.31
C ILE A 234 0.14 -9.70 -1.36
N VAL A 235 0.45 -10.93 -1.73
CA VAL A 235 1.44 -11.27 -2.76
C VAL A 235 1.07 -10.65 -4.11
N ILE A 236 -0.21 -10.67 -4.48
CA ILE A 236 -0.70 -10.07 -5.73
C ILE A 236 -0.65 -8.54 -5.66
N PHE A 237 -0.87 -7.94 -4.50
CA PHE A 237 -0.76 -6.47 -4.33
C PHE A 237 0.67 -5.99 -4.57
N ASN A 238 1.66 -6.68 -4.03
CA ASN A 238 3.07 -6.37 -4.28
C ASN A 238 3.44 -6.55 -5.76
N ILE A 239 2.94 -7.62 -6.38
CA ILE A 239 3.13 -7.88 -7.82
C ILE A 239 2.46 -6.80 -8.68
N ALA A 240 1.27 -6.35 -8.32
CA ALA A 240 0.58 -5.26 -9.04
C ALA A 240 1.39 -3.96 -8.97
N SER A 241 1.94 -3.62 -7.80
CA SER A 241 2.85 -2.47 -7.65
C SER A 241 4.09 -2.65 -8.52
N PHE A 242 4.74 -3.81 -8.47
CA PHE A 242 5.91 -4.10 -9.33
C PHE A 242 5.59 -3.90 -10.82
N ILE A 243 4.47 -4.45 -11.31
CA ILE A 243 4.06 -4.30 -12.71
C ILE A 243 3.78 -2.83 -13.05
N ASN A 244 3.14 -2.07 -12.15
CA ASN A 244 2.82 -0.67 -12.38
C ASN A 244 4.03 0.29 -12.27
N HIS A 245 5.15 -0.15 -11.73
CA HIS A 245 6.42 0.55 -11.84
C HIS A 245 7.13 0.35 -13.19
N LEU A 246 6.73 -0.65 -13.98
CA LEU A 246 7.31 -0.88 -15.30
C LEU A 246 6.86 0.18 -16.30
N ASP A 247 7.79 0.63 -17.16
CA ASP A 247 7.46 1.52 -18.28
C ASP A 247 6.73 0.76 -19.40
N ASP A 248 7.08 -0.51 -19.62
CA ASP A 248 6.46 -1.40 -20.60
C ASP A 248 5.81 -2.61 -19.88
N GLN A 249 4.49 -2.72 -20.01
CA GLN A 249 3.69 -3.79 -19.41
C GLN A 249 3.27 -4.86 -20.45
N GLN A 250 3.91 -4.88 -21.62
CA GLN A 250 3.61 -5.87 -22.65
C GLN A 250 4.13 -7.27 -22.29
N ASP A 251 3.36 -8.28 -22.65
CA ASP A 251 3.70 -9.70 -22.48
C ASP A 251 4.01 -10.10 -21.02
N VAL A 252 3.28 -9.51 -20.07
CA VAL A 252 3.35 -9.90 -18.66
C VAL A 252 2.48 -11.14 -18.44
N SER A 253 3.08 -12.19 -17.91
CA SER A 253 2.40 -13.43 -17.51
C SER A 253 2.70 -13.76 -16.06
N ILE A 254 1.70 -14.33 -15.38
CA ILE A 254 1.73 -14.70 -13.97
C ILE A 254 1.52 -16.20 -13.89
N TYR A 255 2.40 -16.91 -13.19
CA TYR A 255 2.29 -18.34 -12.95
C TYR A 255 2.13 -18.60 -11.47
N LEU A 256 1.16 -19.45 -11.12
CA LEU A 256 0.96 -19.91 -9.76
C LEU A 256 1.48 -21.34 -9.61
N ASP A 257 2.43 -21.53 -8.72
CA ASP A 257 2.78 -22.86 -8.20
C ASP A 257 1.99 -23.07 -6.91
N LEU A 258 0.97 -23.91 -6.97
CA LEU A 258 0.08 -24.17 -5.83
C LEU A 258 0.72 -25.09 -4.77
N PHE A 259 1.86 -25.70 -5.06
CA PHE A 259 2.57 -26.62 -4.17
C PHE A 259 4.09 -26.33 -4.19
N PRO A 260 4.54 -25.13 -3.79
CA PRO A 260 5.93 -24.70 -3.98
C PRO A 260 6.97 -25.58 -3.28
N LYS A 261 6.57 -26.23 -2.17
CA LYS A 261 7.45 -27.11 -1.40
C LYS A 261 7.54 -28.55 -1.94
N VAL A 262 6.78 -28.90 -2.98
CA VAL A 262 6.73 -30.23 -3.55
C VAL A 262 7.23 -30.20 -5.00
N THR A 263 8.16 -31.09 -5.35
CA THR A 263 8.64 -31.17 -6.73
C THR A 263 7.57 -31.73 -7.67
N LEU A 264 7.66 -31.40 -8.97
CA LEU A 264 6.73 -31.93 -9.99
C LEU A 264 6.69 -33.45 -9.99
N THR A 265 7.86 -34.10 -9.83
CA THR A 265 7.96 -35.56 -9.80
C THR A 265 7.25 -36.14 -8.57
N ALA A 266 7.51 -35.58 -7.37
CA ALA A 266 6.85 -36.00 -6.14
C ALA A 266 5.33 -35.83 -6.22
N LEU A 267 4.86 -34.63 -6.62
CA LEU A 267 3.43 -34.36 -6.78
C LEU A 267 2.75 -35.33 -7.77
N THR A 268 3.44 -35.66 -8.88
CA THR A 268 2.95 -36.64 -9.85
C THR A 268 2.79 -38.04 -9.23
N MET A 269 3.78 -38.44 -8.42
CA MET A 269 3.75 -39.78 -7.76
C MET A 269 2.69 -39.82 -6.66
N ASP A 270 2.53 -38.74 -5.91
CA ASP A 270 1.51 -38.67 -4.87
C ASP A 270 0.10 -38.71 -5.44
N LEU A 271 -0.17 -37.95 -6.52
CA LEU A 271 -1.44 -38.00 -7.25
C LEU A 271 -1.70 -39.41 -7.80
N PHE A 272 -0.67 -40.05 -8.36
CA PHE A 272 -0.82 -41.43 -8.91
C PHE A 272 -1.06 -42.46 -7.81
N ALA A 273 -0.43 -42.32 -6.65
CA ALA A 273 -0.68 -43.16 -5.49
C ALA A 273 -2.11 -42.95 -4.95
N SER A 274 -2.51 -41.69 -4.78
CA SER A 274 -3.87 -41.32 -4.36
C SER A 274 -4.94 -41.86 -5.32
N MET A 275 -4.71 -41.79 -6.64
CA MET A 275 -5.61 -42.32 -7.67
C MET A 275 -5.76 -43.82 -7.57
N LYS A 276 -4.71 -44.57 -7.25
CA LYS A 276 -4.81 -46.03 -7.06
C LYS A 276 -5.65 -46.41 -5.85
N THR A 277 -5.64 -45.60 -4.81
CA THR A 277 -6.34 -45.86 -3.56
C THR A 277 -7.78 -45.32 -3.61
N ASN A 278 -7.98 -44.14 -4.18
CA ASN A 278 -9.24 -43.40 -4.21
C ASN A 278 -9.50 -42.79 -5.60
N PRO A 279 -9.80 -43.63 -6.63
CA PRO A 279 -9.85 -43.18 -8.03
C PRO A 279 -10.88 -42.06 -8.27
N ASP A 280 -12.01 -42.08 -7.57
CA ASP A 280 -13.12 -41.16 -7.81
C ASP A 280 -12.88 -39.75 -7.19
N PHE A 281 -11.99 -39.62 -6.18
CA PHE A 281 -11.74 -38.36 -5.42
C PHE A 281 -10.25 -38.14 -5.08
N PHE A 282 -9.32 -38.66 -5.87
CA PHE A 282 -7.89 -38.64 -5.61
C PHE A 282 -7.30 -37.22 -5.52
N MET A 283 -7.97 -36.22 -6.06
CA MET A 283 -7.55 -34.80 -5.99
C MET A 283 -8.16 -34.04 -4.83
N ASP A 284 -9.17 -34.56 -4.15
CA ASP A 284 -9.96 -33.82 -3.16
C ASP A 284 -9.18 -33.49 -1.89
N ALA A 285 -8.10 -34.27 -1.62
CA ALA A 285 -7.17 -33.96 -0.52
C ALA A 285 -6.19 -32.82 -0.85
N TYR A 286 -6.10 -32.40 -2.09
CA TYR A 286 -5.14 -31.40 -2.56
C TYR A 286 -5.79 -30.05 -2.85
N LEU A 287 -7.01 -30.07 -3.41
CA LEU A 287 -7.67 -28.89 -3.97
C LEU A 287 -9.15 -28.86 -3.60
N THR A 288 -9.66 -27.64 -3.48
CA THR A 288 -11.11 -27.42 -3.41
C THR A 288 -11.76 -27.80 -4.75
N GLU A 289 -13.06 -28.14 -4.74
CA GLU A 289 -13.78 -28.54 -5.95
C GLU A 289 -13.65 -27.53 -7.10
N PRO A 290 -13.84 -26.21 -6.88
CA PRO A 290 -13.66 -25.23 -7.96
C PRO A 290 -12.25 -25.20 -8.57
N LEU A 291 -11.21 -25.33 -7.73
CA LEU A 291 -9.82 -25.38 -8.22
C LEU A 291 -9.53 -26.67 -8.97
N LYS A 292 -10.03 -27.80 -8.48
CA LYS A 292 -9.93 -29.11 -9.15
C LYS A 292 -10.52 -29.06 -10.57
N GLU A 293 -11.76 -28.60 -10.68
CA GLU A 293 -12.43 -28.50 -11.99
C GLU A 293 -11.70 -27.55 -12.94
N TYR A 294 -11.21 -26.42 -12.42
CA TYR A 294 -10.46 -25.44 -13.22
C TYR A 294 -9.15 -26.04 -13.76
N ILE A 295 -8.39 -26.75 -12.92
CA ILE A 295 -7.14 -27.40 -13.28
C ILE A 295 -7.37 -28.53 -14.29
N LEU A 296 -8.36 -29.40 -14.08
CA LEU A 296 -8.70 -30.46 -15.00
C LEU A 296 -9.06 -29.94 -16.38
N ARG A 297 -9.90 -28.88 -16.41
CA ARG A 297 -10.27 -28.21 -17.66
C ARG A 297 -9.05 -27.61 -18.37
N TYR A 298 -8.16 -26.94 -17.61
CA TYR A 298 -6.96 -26.33 -18.17
C TYR A 298 -5.96 -27.38 -18.67
N ALA A 299 -5.82 -28.50 -17.96
CA ALA A 299 -4.99 -29.64 -18.36
C ALA A 299 -5.56 -30.43 -19.56
N GLY A 300 -6.80 -30.14 -19.98
CA GLY A 300 -7.51 -30.89 -20.99
C GLY A 300 -7.78 -32.36 -20.59
N VAL A 301 -7.98 -32.59 -19.28
CA VAL A 301 -8.17 -33.95 -18.71
C VAL A 301 -9.64 -34.12 -18.35
N ARG A 302 -10.18 -35.26 -18.76
CA ARG A 302 -11.47 -35.82 -18.30
C ARG A 302 -11.19 -37.03 -17.44
N LEU A 303 -11.90 -37.15 -16.32
CA LEU A 303 -11.77 -38.30 -15.40
C LEU A 303 -12.71 -39.44 -15.70
N ASP A 304 -13.43 -39.41 -16.83
CA ASP A 304 -14.32 -40.47 -17.35
C ASP A 304 -13.58 -41.62 -18.03
N GLY A 305 -12.24 -41.49 -18.15
CA GLY A 305 -11.37 -42.47 -18.77
C GLY A 305 -10.36 -43.08 -17.80
N LYS A 306 -9.46 -43.91 -18.34
CA LYS A 306 -8.36 -44.46 -17.54
C LYS A 306 -7.38 -43.37 -17.14
N VAL A 307 -7.27 -43.11 -15.84
CA VAL A 307 -6.26 -42.23 -15.26
C VAL A 307 -4.97 -43.03 -15.04
N ASP A 308 -3.93 -42.67 -15.73
CA ASP A 308 -2.58 -43.23 -15.57
C ASP A 308 -1.58 -42.21 -15.05
N LYS A 309 -0.31 -42.62 -14.90
CA LYS A 309 0.76 -41.76 -14.46
C LYS A 309 0.96 -40.56 -15.38
N GLY A 310 0.72 -40.69 -16.68
CA GLY A 310 0.84 -39.60 -17.66
C GLY A 310 -0.25 -38.54 -17.47
N VAL A 311 -1.47 -38.97 -17.14
CA VAL A 311 -2.57 -38.05 -16.75
C VAL A 311 -2.24 -37.33 -15.47
N CYS A 312 -1.77 -38.04 -14.44
CA CYS A 312 -1.33 -37.40 -13.17
C CYS A 312 -0.20 -36.40 -13.40
N PHE A 313 0.75 -36.68 -14.29
CA PHE A 313 1.82 -35.72 -14.65
C PHE A 313 1.27 -34.44 -15.31
N LYS A 314 0.30 -34.58 -16.23
CA LYS A 314 -0.35 -33.39 -16.86
C LYS A 314 -1.05 -32.53 -15.82
N ILE A 315 -1.78 -33.14 -14.89
CA ILE A 315 -2.45 -32.44 -13.78
C ILE A 315 -1.41 -31.75 -12.89
N ALA A 316 -0.38 -32.46 -12.42
CA ALA A 316 0.67 -31.95 -11.58
C ALA A 316 1.42 -30.77 -12.24
N LYS A 317 1.67 -30.85 -13.55
CA LYS A 317 2.30 -29.75 -14.30
C LYS A 317 1.48 -28.47 -14.25
N VAL A 318 0.16 -28.56 -14.38
CA VAL A 318 -0.73 -27.38 -14.27
C VAL A 318 -0.77 -26.88 -12.82
N MET A 319 -0.84 -27.77 -11.83
CA MET A 319 -0.79 -27.38 -10.41
C MET A 319 0.50 -26.66 -10.03
N LYS A 320 1.62 -27.00 -10.67
CA LYS A 320 2.94 -26.37 -10.49
C LYS A 320 3.16 -25.11 -11.30
N GLN A 321 2.34 -24.87 -12.34
CA GLN A 321 2.54 -23.75 -13.25
C GLN A 321 1.20 -23.33 -13.88
N LEU A 322 0.25 -22.94 -13.02
CA LEU A 322 -1.06 -22.44 -13.45
C LEU A 322 -0.92 -21.02 -14.00
N PRO A 323 -1.10 -20.79 -15.32
CA PRO A 323 -0.81 -19.52 -15.95
C PRO A 323 -2.01 -18.59 -15.97
N PHE A 324 -1.70 -17.29 -15.85
CA PHE A 324 -2.61 -16.18 -16.07
C PHE A 324 -1.88 -15.07 -16.83
N ARG A 325 -2.50 -14.53 -17.89
CA ARG A 325 -1.98 -13.37 -18.58
C ARG A 325 -2.49 -12.11 -17.91
N PHE A 326 -1.57 -11.22 -17.60
CA PHE A 326 -1.90 -9.89 -17.08
C PHE A 326 -2.73 -9.13 -18.12
N LYS A 327 -3.80 -8.48 -17.67
CA LYS A 327 -4.61 -7.60 -18.51
C LYS A 327 -4.45 -6.15 -18.08
N GLU A 328 -4.69 -5.87 -16.83
CA GLU A 328 -4.59 -4.56 -16.20
C GLU A 328 -4.66 -4.71 -14.68
N THR A 329 -4.26 -3.69 -13.93
CA THR A 329 -4.55 -3.61 -12.50
C THR A 329 -5.93 -3.01 -12.27
N TYR A 330 -6.51 -3.26 -11.10
CA TYR A 330 -7.68 -2.49 -10.65
C TYR A 330 -7.27 -1.03 -10.45
N GLY A 331 -8.20 -0.10 -10.72
CA GLY A 331 -7.95 1.32 -10.59
C GLY A 331 -7.82 1.82 -9.15
N PHE A 332 -7.64 3.12 -9.00
CA PHE A 332 -7.41 3.81 -7.73
C PHE A 332 -8.45 3.54 -6.64
N ASP A 333 -9.70 3.27 -6.99
CA ASP A 333 -10.76 2.95 -6.01
C ASP A 333 -10.48 1.65 -5.24
N ASN A 334 -9.67 0.75 -5.80
CA ASN A 334 -9.29 -0.54 -5.23
C ASN A 334 -7.82 -0.60 -4.80
N SER A 335 -7.05 0.48 -4.99
CA SER A 335 -5.65 0.53 -4.58
C SER A 335 -5.50 0.99 -3.13
N GLN A 336 -4.49 0.46 -2.44
CA GLN A 336 -4.17 0.90 -1.08
C GLN A 336 -3.26 2.13 -1.08
N VAL A 337 -2.37 2.22 -2.06
CA VAL A 337 -1.39 3.31 -2.20
C VAL A 337 -1.35 3.83 -3.63
N THR A 338 -0.75 4.99 -3.78
CA THR A 338 -0.43 5.62 -5.06
C THR A 338 1.05 5.46 -5.34
N ILE A 339 1.39 4.92 -6.49
CA ILE A 339 2.73 4.99 -7.09
C ILE A 339 2.83 6.36 -7.76
N GLY A 340 3.98 7.04 -7.66
CA GLY A 340 4.15 8.39 -8.18
C GLY A 340 3.73 9.47 -7.18
N GLY A 341 3.72 10.72 -7.62
CA GLY A 341 3.51 11.91 -6.80
C GLY A 341 4.62 12.93 -6.98
N ILE A 342 4.85 13.80 -5.99
CA ILE A 342 5.95 14.75 -6.01
C ILE A 342 7.29 13.99 -6.04
N SER A 343 8.07 14.19 -7.11
CA SER A 343 9.39 13.55 -7.27
C SER A 343 10.28 13.86 -6.06
N VAL A 344 10.97 12.84 -5.55
CA VAL A 344 11.93 12.98 -4.45
C VAL A 344 13.09 13.93 -4.78
N GLU A 345 13.33 14.22 -6.05
CA GLU A 345 14.31 15.21 -6.49
C GLU A 345 13.95 16.65 -6.10
N ASN A 346 12.65 16.93 -5.89
CA ASN A 346 12.13 18.25 -5.53
C ASN A 346 12.30 18.60 -4.04
N VAL A 347 12.67 17.63 -3.21
CA VAL A 347 12.83 17.83 -1.77
C VAL A 347 14.29 17.65 -1.36
N GLY A 348 14.68 18.43 -0.37
CA GLY A 348 15.99 18.38 0.26
C GLY A 348 15.93 17.70 1.62
N GLU A 349 16.86 18.08 2.49
CA GLU A 349 16.90 17.63 3.88
C GLU A 349 15.59 17.93 4.60
N LYS A 350 15.19 17.02 5.50
CA LYS A 350 13.96 17.13 6.28
C LYS A 350 12.71 17.33 5.40
N LEU A 351 12.72 16.83 4.14
CA LEU A 351 11.61 16.88 3.18
C LEU A 351 11.10 18.30 2.84
N ARG A 352 11.94 19.32 3.07
CA ARG A 352 11.66 20.69 2.64
C ARG A 352 11.80 20.81 1.13
N SER A 353 10.95 21.64 0.54
CA SER A 353 11.01 21.94 -0.89
C SER A 353 12.35 22.61 -1.26
N LYS A 354 12.93 22.20 -2.39
CA LYS A 354 14.07 22.88 -3.02
C LYS A 354 13.65 24.06 -3.89
N ILE A 355 12.34 24.25 -4.11
CA ILE A 355 11.77 25.29 -4.99
C ILE A 355 11.24 26.46 -4.16
N GLU A 356 10.56 26.16 -3.04
CA GLU A 356 9.88 27.14 -2.19
C GLU A 356 10.30 26.93 -0.73
N ASN A 357 11.03 27.89 -0.14
CA ASN A 357 11.71 27.76 1.15
C ASN A 357 10.78 27.49 2.35
N ASN A 358 9.50 27.84 2.24
CA ASN A 358 8.48 27.73 3.28
C ASN A 358 7.40 26.68 2.96
N VAL A 359 7.76 25.68 2.15
CA VAL A 359 6.93 24.53 1.79
C VAL A 359 7.67 23.22 2.09
N ALA A 360 6.94 22.22 2.56
CA ALA A 360 7.42 20.84 2.70
C ALA A 360 6.33 19.82 2.33
N PHE A 361 6.72 18.56 2.17
CA PHE A 361 5.83 17.46 1.75
C PHE A 361 5.99 16.26 2.68
N ALA A 362 4.88 15.71 3.19
CA ALA A 362 4.88 14.57 4.11
C ALA A 362 4.04 13.40 3.60
N GLY A 363 4.55 12.19 3.77
CA GLY A 363 3.84 10.95 3.45
C GLY A 363 3.67 10.69 1.97
N GLU A 364 2.53 10.11 1.57
CA GLU A 364 2.23 9.56 0.25
C GLU A 364 2.05 10.64 -0.86
N VAL A 365 2.09 11.92 -0.56
CA VAL A 365 2.13 12.98 -1.58
C VAL A 365 3.47 12.98 -2.33
N LEU A 366 4.52 12.51 -1.69
CA LEU A 366 5.81 12.22 -2.33
C LEU A 366 5.73 10.92 -3.14
N ASP A 367 6.53 10.83 -4.18
CA ASP A 367 6.77 9.60 -4.94
C ASP A 367 7.57 8.59 -4.07
N VAL A 368 6.94 8.14 -2.99
CA VAL A 368 7.47 7.13 -2.08
C VAL A 368 6.33 6.18 -1.73
N ASP A 369 6.37 5.01 -2.31
CA ASP A 369 5.47 3.91 -2.03
C ASP A 369 6.23 2.67 -1.58
N GLY A 370 5.67 1.96 -0.63
CA GLY A 370 6.23 0.74 -0.06
C GLY A 370 5.33 -0.46 -0.30
N LEU A 371 5.92 -1.64 -0.12
CA LEU A 371 5.23 -2.93 -0.18
C LEU A 371 4.06 -2.99 0.82
N CYS A 372 3.17 -3.95 0.63
CA CYS A 372 2.09 -4.23 1.57
C CYS A 372 2.67 -4.71 2.91
N GLY A 373 2.10 -4.25 4.04
CA GLY A 373 2.56 -4.68 5.36
C GLY A 373 2.91 -3.55 6.33
N GLY A 374 2.26 -2.37 6.24
CA GLY A 374 2.45 -1.27 7.20
C GLY A 374 3.62 -0.32 6.89
N HIS A 375 4.44 -0.63 5.87
CA HIS A 375 5.58 0.20 5.47
C HIS A 375 5.17 1.63 5.10
N ASN A 376 4.07 1.80 4.39
CA ASN A 376 3.54 3.11 3.99
C ASN A 376 3.09 3.97 5.18
N LEU A 377 2.52 3.37 6.24
CA LEU A 377 2.19 4.09 7.47
C LEU A 377 3.44 4.42 8.29
N THR A 378 4.44 3.53 8.30
CA THR A 378 5.76 3.84 8.87
C THR A 378 6.38 5.04 8.16
N TRP A 379 6.31 5.13 6.82
CA TRP A 379 6.76 6.30 6.08
C TRP A 379 5.98 7.58 6.44
N CYS A 380 4.66 7.48 6.64
CA CYS A 380 3.86 8.62 7.12
C CYS A 380 4.38 9.16 8.47
N LEU A 381 4.73 8.28 9.39
CA LEU A 381 5.28 8.65 10.70
C LEU A 381 6.69 9.24 10.56
N VAL A 382 7.58 8.55 9.87
CA VAL A 382 8.98 8.95 9.70
C VAL A 382 9.09 10.30 8.99
N SER A 383 8.32 10.52 7.92
CA SER A 383 8.29 11.79 7.21
C SER A 383 7.75 12.93 8.08
N ALA A 384 6.77 12.64 8.93
CA ALA A 384 6.24 13.61 9.89
C ALA A 384 7.27 14.01 10.96
N LEU A 385 7.98 13.03 11.54
CA LEU A 385 9.07 13.26 12.50
C LEU A 385 10.19 14.11 11.88
N ALA A 386 10.63 13.74 10.66
CA ALA A 386 11.70 14.45 9.95
C ALA A 386 11.38 15.93 9.72
N ILE A 387 10.13 16.26 9.37
CA ILE A 387 9.70 17.64 9.18
C ILE A 387 9.55 18.35 10.53
N ALA A 388 8.96 17.71 11.55
CA ALA A 388 8.75 18.32 12.85
C ALA A 388 10.06 18.76 13.52
N GLU A 389 11.15 18.01 13.30
CA GLU A 389 12.50 18.39 13.79
C GLU A 389 13.19 19.47 12.93
N SER A 390 12.58 19.89 11.83
CA SER A 390 13.19 20.88 10.94
C SER A 390 12.91 22.33 11.34
N PHE A 391 12.08 22.55 12.36
CA PHE A 391 11.68 23.85 12.86
C PHE A 391 12.46 24.32 14.11
#